data_6ffc8bfb1dae6c81f9f8c3c7b99e050d
#
_entry.id   6ffc8bfb1dae6c81f9f8c3c7b99e050d
#
_cell.length_a   1.000
_cell.length_b   1.000
_cell.length_c   1.000
_cell.angle_alpha   90.00
_cell.angle_beta   90.00
_cell.angle_gamma   90.00
#
_symmetry.space_group_name_H-M   'P 1'
#
loop_
_entity.id
_entity.type
_entity.pdbx_description
1 polymer ?
#
loop_
_entity_poly.entity_id
_entity_poly.type
_entity_poly.pdbx_seq_one_letter_code
_entity_poly.pdbx_strand_id
1 'polypeptide(L)'
;MAKNRKTPDMNLPVWCDGQNINEALFCEEFLQESRIIFANRAFFTPNGRVTDDIVLRGEVYEKLKSYTISSVPQKIKNIMELLKLEAMVEDLPPQPDRIHVANGTLMLDGRFIEGKKEIVQSRLPVSYNPNAAAPALWLNFLDGLLYEEDIPTLQEFIGYCLIPSNKGQRMMVIKGNGGEGKSQIGAVLSTIFGTNMKDGSIGKISENRFARADLEHILLCVDDDMRMEALRQTNYVKSIVTAQGKMDLERKGKQSYQGWMFARLMAFSNGDLQALYDRSDGFYRRQLVLTTKEKPVDRADDPDLAEKMKAEAEGIFLWAFEGLQRLVANNFKFTESDRIRENREAVKRDNNNIFDFMDSEGYIRRKADASISSKDFYAIYRLWCEENSLAPLKSRSFSDAMVANAKKFNLEHCNNITNSAGRRVWGFMGVEAVARPNINGFYDVSPCTYVPEEWQD
;
A
#
# COMPACT_ATOMS: atom_id res chain seq x y z
N MET A 1 6.73 -55.62 48.06
CA MET A 1 5.67 -55.18 47.11
C MET A 1 6.26 -54.98 45.75
N ALA A 2 6.03 -55.93 44.82
CA ALA A 2 6.54 -55.90 43.46
C ALA A 2 5.76 -54.85 42.67
N LYS A 3 6.46 -53.83 42.13
CA LYS A 3 5.91 -52.92 41.16
C LYS A 3 5.57 -53.69 39.88
N ASN A 4 4.27 -53.87 39.58
CA ASN A 4 3.79 -54.33 38.30
C ASN A 4 4.38 -53.47 37.19
N ARG A 5 5.40 -53.96 36.50
CA ARG A 5 5.80 -53.44 35.19
C ARG A 5 4.66 -53.82 34.22
N LYS A 6 3.81 -52.88 33.86
CA LYS A 6 2.94 -53.02 32.71
C LYS A 6 3.80 -53.32 31.50
N THR A 7 3.53 -54.46 30.85
CA THR A 7 4.06 -54.77 29.51
C THR A 7 3.85 -53.53 28.61
N PRO A 8 4.83 -53.14 27.80
CA PRO A 8 4.65 -52.06 26.85
C PRO A 8 3.48 -52.42 25.91
N ASP A 9 2.49 -51.56 25.85
CA ASP A 9 1.40 -51.68 24.89
C ASP A 9 2.04 -51.58 23.49
N MET A 10 1.95 -52.63 22.68
CA MET A 10 2.65 -52.74 21.38
C MET A 10 2.17 -51.72 20.33
N ASN A 11 1.28 -50.78 20.72
CA ASN A 11 0.68 -49.78 19.86
C ASN A 11 1.00 -48.33 20.29
N LEU A 12 1.94 -48.10 21.21
CA LEU A 12 2.31 -46.74 21.59
C LEU A 12 3.28 -46.12 20.59
N PRO A 13 3.12 -44.84 20.24
CA PRO A 13 4.11 -44.10 19.44
C PRO A 13 5.48 -44.09 20.11
N VAL A 14 6.55 -44.04 19.33
CA VAL A 14 7.93 -44.03 19.82
C VAL A 14 8.21 -42.93 20.86
N TRP A 15 7.49 -41.81 20.76
CA TRP A 15 7.59 -40.67 21.66
C TRP A 15 6.78 -40.80 22.97
N CYS A 16 6.07 -41.92 23.20
CA CYS A 16 5.26 -42.14 24.39
C CYS A 16 5.60 -43.48 25.06
N ASP A 17 6.01 -43.47 26.34
CA ASP A 17 6.27 -44.66 27.11
C ASP A 17 5.04 -45.12 27.95
N GLY A 18 3.87 -44.50 27.73
CA GLY A 18 2.64 -44.74 28.47
C GLY A 18 2.53 -43.93 29.78
N GLN A 19 3.59 -43.24 30.20
CA GLN A 19 3.59 -42.34 31.34
C GLN A 19 4.10 -40.92 30.97
N ASN A 20 5.12 -40.87 30.13
CA ASN A 20 5.79 -39.66 29.73
C ASN A 20 5.78 -39.47 28.21
N ILE A 21 5.82 -38.23 27.80
CA ILE A 21 5.99 -37.84 26.40
C ILE A 21 7.43 -37.39 26.22
N ASN A 22 8.12 -37.93 25.24
CA ASN A 22 9.40 -37.41 24.76
C ASN A 22 9.08 -36.34 23.69
N GLU A 23 9.20 -35.10 24.06
CA GLU A 23 8.81 -33.96 23.25
C GLU A 23 9.65 -33.83 21.96
N ALA A 24 10.93 -34.21 21.99
CA ALA A 24 11.82 -34.20 20.83
C ALA A 24 11.41 -35.26 19.79
N LEU A 25 11.24 -36.54 20.22
CA LEU A 25 10.76 -37.57 19.31
C LEU A 25 9.37 -37.29 18.76
N PHE A 26 8.49 -36.63 19.56
CA PHE A 26 7.20 -36.16 19.07
C PHE A 26 7.39 -35.13 17.92
N CYS A 27 8.29 -34.14 18.10
CA CYS A 27 8.56 -33.13 17.09
C CYS A 27 9.12 -33.76 15.81
N GLU A 28 10.06 -34.72 15.91
CA GLU A 28 10.61 -35.41 14.74
C GLU A 28 9.51 -36.11 13.91
N GLU A 29 8.62 -36.90 14.56
CA GLU A 29 7.52 -37.57 13.88
C GLU A 29 6.52 -36.58 13.30
N PHE A 30 6.18 -35.52 14.08
CA PHE A 30 5.24 -34.49 13.65
C PHE A 30 5.74 -33.75 12.40
N LEU A 31 7.04 -33.44 12.35
CA LEU A 31 7.65 -32.73 11.20
C LEU A 31 7.69 -33.62 9.93
N GLN A 32 7.90 -34.94 10.09
CA GLN A 32 7.85 -35.86 8.95
C GLN A 32 6.45 -35.92 8.33
N GLU A 33 5.42 -35.92 9.14
CA GLU A 33 4.03 -36.00 8.68
C GLU A 33 3.52 -34.64 8.13
N SER A 34 3.76 -33.54 8.84
CA SER A 34 3.18 -32.22 8.55
C SER A 34 3.94 -31.42 7.49
N ARG A 35 5.21 -31.80 7.19
CA ARG A 35 6.09 -31.06 6.27
C ARG A 35 6.14 -29.57 6.57
N ILE A 36 6.20 -29.20 7.85
CA ILE A 36 6.22 -27.81 8.30
C ILE A 36 7.65 -27.30 8.43
N ILE A 37 7.88 -26.02 8.11
CA ILE A 37 9.13 -25.31 8.41
C ILE A 37 8.84 -24.06 9.21
N PHE A 38 9.84 -23.60 9.95
CA PHE A 38 9.82 -22.30 10.65
C PHE A 38 10.87 -21.39 10.03
N ALA A 39 10.43 -20.30 9.41
CA ALA A 39 11.28 -19.31 8.77
C ALA A 39 10.69 -17.91 8.98
N ASN A 40 11.52 -16.87 8.97
CA ASN A 40 11.03 -15.50 8.95
C ASN A 40 9.96 -15.24 10.03
N ARG A 41 10.11 -15.86 11.21
CA ARG A 41 9.22 -15.77 12.39
C ARG A 41 7.82 -16.35 12.22
N ALA A 42 7.59 -17.17 11.23
CA ALA A 42 6.31 -17.84 10.99
C ALA A 42 6.51 -19.31 10.65
N PHE A 43 5.51 -20.12 10.92
CA PHE A 43 5.43 -21.49 10.39
C PHE A 43 4.86 -21.45 8.96
N PHE A 44 5.40 -22.31 8.11
CA PHE A 44 4.95 -22.51 6.74
C PHE A 44 4.75 -24.00 6.45
N THR A 45 3.70 -24.29 5.70
CA THR A 45 3.34 -25.62 5.20
C THR A 45 3.27 -25.58 3.68
N PRO A 46 3.10 -26.72 3.00
CA PRO A 46 2.78 -26.73 1.57
C PRO A 46 1.52 -25.95 1.19
N ASN A 47 0.62 -25.68 2.16
CA ASN A 47 -0.59 -24.88 1.96
C ASN A 47 -0.36 -23.37 2.12
N GLY A 48 0.83 -22.96 2.53
CA GLY A 48 1.19 -21.57 2.78
C GLY A 48 1.51 -21.28 4.24
N ARG A 49 1.50 -20.00 4.60
CA ARG A 49 1.82 -19.53 5.94
C ARG A 49 0.74 -19.92 6.96
N VAL A 50 1.17 -20.40 8.12
CA VAL A 50 0.31 -20.57 9.30
C VAL A 50 0.12 -19.17 9.93
N THR A 51 -1.09 -18.64 9.84
CA THR A 51 -1.39 -17.28 10.29
C THR A 51 -1.70 -17.18 11.79
N ASP A 52 -2.17 -18.29 12.37
CA ASP A 52 -2.49 -18.39 13.78
C ASP A 52 -1.89 -19.69 14.36
N ASP A 53 -1.01 -19.54 15.33
CA ASP A 53 -0.40 -20.66 16.06
C ASP A 53 -1.46 -21.56 16.76
N ILE A 54 -2.69 -21.07 16.96
CA ILE A 54 -3.77 -21.84 17.61
C ILE A 54 -4.17 -23.07 16.78
N VAL A 55 -4.13 -22.96 15.44
CA VAL A 55 -4.43 -24.07 14.53
C VAL A 55 -3.37 -25.17 14.72
N LEU A 56 -2.10 -24.81 14.68
CA LEU A 56 -0.99 -25.76 14.87
C LEU A 56 -0.98 -26.35 16.28
N ARG A 57 -1.29 -25.55 17.30
CA ARG A 57 -1.48 -26.04 18.68
C ARG A 57 -2.65 -27.03 18.77
N GLY A 58 -3.70 -26.81 17.99
CA GLY A 58 -4.82 -27.72 17.88
C GLY A 58 -4.41 -29.07 17.30
N GLU A 59 -3.62 -29.06 16.21
CA GLU A 59 -3.08 -30.29 15.60
C GLU A 59 -2.16 -31.07 16.58
N VAL A 60 -1.28 -30.35 17.28
CA VAL A 60 -0.43 -30.93 18.34
C VAL A 60 -1.29 -31.51 19.47
N TYR A 61 -2.34 -30.79 19.91
CA TYR A 61 -3.25 -31.27 20.94
C TYR A 61 -3.99 -32.54 20.51
N GLU A 62 -4.56 -32.58 19.30
CA GLU A 62 -5.26 -33.73 18.77
C GLU A 62 -4.39 -34.99 18.77
N LYS A 63 -3.10 -34.84 18.40
CA LYS A 63 -2.15 -35.96 18.41
C LYS A 63 -1.77 -36.38 19.82
N LEU A 64 -1.74 -35.47 20.80
CA LEU A 64 -1.35 -35.77 22.19
C LEU A 64 -2.49 -36.28 23.08
N LYS A 65 -3.73 -35.86 22.86
CA LYS A 65 -4.83 -36.02 23.82
C LYS A 65 -5.11 -37.46 24.21
N SER A 66 -4.83 -38.44 23.35
CA SER A 66 -5.05 -39.88 23.62
C SER A 66 -3.94 -40.51 24.49
N TYR A 67 -2.82 -39.81 24.67
CA TYR A 67 -1.62 -40.36 25.33
C TYR A 67 -1.27 -39.66 26.64
N THR A 68 -1.83 -38.50 26.92
CA THR A 68 -1.56 -37.77 28.15
C THR A 68 -2.76 -37.00 28.64
N ILE A 69 -2.96 -37.02 29.97
CA ILE A 69 -4.03 -36.27 30.66
C ILE A 69 -3.50 -35.20 31.60
N SER A 70 -2.18 -35.14 31.83
CA SER A 70 -1.55 -34.25 32.79
C SER A 70 -0.70 -33.17 32.10
N SER A 71 -0.79 -31.95 32.60
CA SER A 71 0.06 -30.81 32.13
C SER A 71 0.02 -30.54 30.63
N VAL A 72 -1.08 -30.87 29.96
CA VAL A 72 -1.23 -30.77 28.49
C VAL A 72 -0.89 -29.38 27.95
N PRO A 73 -1.36 -28.25 28.57
CA PRO A 73 -1.01 -26.92 28.07
C PRO A 73 0.49 -26.63 28.11
N GLN A 74 1.20 -27.10 29.14
CA GLN A 74 2.65 -26.91 29.24
C GLN A 74 3.40 -27.77 28.21
N LYS A 75 2.97 -29.02 27.99
CA LYS A 75 3.56 -29.88 26.95
C LYS A 75 3.39 -29.27 25.55
N ILE A 76 2.19 -28.78 25.23
CA ILE A 76 1.95 -28.10 23.95
C ILE A 76 2.88 -26.88 23.81
N LYS A 77 3.03 -26.07 24.85
CA LYS A 77 3.93 -24.93 24.84
C LYS A 77 5.38 -25.36 24.56
N ASN A 78 5.88 -26.39 25.25
CA ASN A 78 7.24 -26.90 25.06
C ASN A 78 7.43 -27.43 23.63
N ILE A 79 6.49 -28.25 23.14
CA ILE A 79 6.52 -28.78 21.77
C ILE A 79 6.52 -27.63 20.73
N MET A 80 5.69 -26.61 20.90
CA MET A 80 5.69 -25.46 19.99
C MET A 80 7.01 -24.69 19.97
N GLU A 81 7.72 -24.60 21.10
CA GLU A 81 9.06 -23.98 21.13
C GLU A 81 10.10 -24.90 20.49
N LEU A 82 10.05 -26.21 20.71
CA LEU A 82 10.91 -27.18 20.05
C LEU A 82 10.68 -27.21 18.53
N LEU A 83 9.45 -27.23 18.08
CA LEU A 83 9.10 -27.17 16.64
C LEU A 83 9.70 -25.95 15.95
N LYS A 84 9.79 -24.79 16.62
CA LYS A 84 10.48 -23.62 16.06
C LYS A 84 11.97 -23.84 15.84
N LEU A 85 12.61 -24.63 16.72
CA LEU A 85 14.03 -24.91 16.62
C LEU A 85 14.32 -26.02 15.60
N GLU A 86 13.58 -27.11 15.65
CA GLU A 86 13.81 -28.28 14.79
C GLU A 86 13.36 -28.04 13.34
N ALA A 87 12.28 -27.26 13.14
CA ALA A 87 11.79 -26.90 11.82
C ALA A 87 12.49 -25.65 11.22
N MET A 88 13.48 -25.08 11.93
CA MET A 88 14.09 -23.81 11.55
C MET A 88 14.89 -23.94 10.25
N VAL A 89 14.62 -23.02 9.33
CA VAL A 89 15.43 -22.74 8.15
C VAL A 89 15.90 -21.28 8.20
N GLU A 90 17.08 -21.03 7.68
CA GLU A 90 17.75 -19.72 7.80
C GLU A 90 16.90 -18.59 7.18
N ASP A 91 16.36 -18.79 6.00
CA ASP A 91 15.52 -17.82 5.29
C ASP A 91 14.56 -18.56 4.33
N LEU A 92 13.45 -17.93 4.06
CA LEU A 92 12.52 -18.35 3.01
C LEU A 92 12.29 -17.11 2.11
N PRO A 93 13.13 -16.91 1.07
CA PRO A 93 13.04 -15.72 0.23
C PRO A 93 11.77 -15.72 -0.62
N PRO A 94 11.20 -14.55 -0.94
CA PRO A 94 10.10 -14.44 -1.87
C PRO A 94 10.54 -14.82 -3.30
N GLN A 95 9.61 -15.38 -4.08
CA GLN A 95 9.84 -15.81 -5.46
C GLN A 95 9.02 -14.92 -6.42
N PRO A 96 9.57 -13.79 -6.90
CA PRO A 96 8.82 -12.83 -7.70
C PRO A 96 8.67 -13.22 -9.19
N ASP A 97 9.25 -14.32 -9.61
CA ASP A 97 9.25 -14.83 -10.98
C ASP A 97 8.12 -15.84 -11.26
N ARG A 98 7.29 -16.10 -10.25
CA ARG A 98 6.20 -17.09 -10.31
C ARG A 98 5.10 -16.80 -9.32
N ILE A 99 3.95 -17.44 -9.51
CA ILE A 99 2.79 -17.37 -8.64
C ILE A 99 2.48 -18.76 -8.10
N HIS A 100 2.43 -18.89 -6.79
CA HIS A 100 2.01 -20.13 -6.14
C HIS A 100 0.51 -20.09 -5.85
N VAL A 101 -0.24 -21.01 -6.46
CA VAL A 101 -1.70 -21.13 -6.34
C VAL A 101 -2.08 -22.42 -5.61
N ALA A 102 -3.37 -22.62 -5.34
CA ALA A 102 -3.86 -23.76 -4.56
C ALA A 102 -3.50 -25.11 -5.17
N ASN A 103 -3.48 -25.22 -6.50
CA ASN A 103 -3.21 -26.48 -7.22
C ASN A 103 -1.81 -26.58 -7.85
N GLY A 104 -0.94 -25.54 -7.70
CA GLY A 104 0.40 -25.63 -8.29
C GLY A 104 1.19 -24.32 -8.29
N THR A 105 2.04 -24.19 -9.28
CA THR A 105 2.90 -23.01 -9.50
C THR A 105 2.78 -22.55 -10.96
N LEU A 106 2.37 -21.32 -11.16
CA LEU A 106 2.25 -20.66 -12.45
C LEU A 106 3.45 -19.74 -12.68
N MET A 107 4.21 -20.01 -13.74
CA MET A 107 5.31 -19.15 -14.17
C MET A 107 4.76 -17.91 -14.90
N LEU A 108 5.51 -16.81 -14.90
CA LEU A 108 5.08 -15.58 -15.57
C LEU A 108 4.93 -15.73 -17.09
N ASP A 109 5.58 -16.72 -17.69
CA ASP A 109 5.43 -17.07 -19.12
C ASP A 109 4.18 -17.92 -19.42
N GLY A 110 3.37 -18.24 -18.40
CA GLY A 110 2.14 -19.03 -18.53
C GLY A 110 2.33 -20.56 -18.34
N ARG A 111 3.56 -21.06 -18.17
CA ARG A 111 3.78 -22.47 -17.88
C ARG A 111 3.26 -22.81 -16.48
N PHE A 112 2.50 -23.88 -16.35
CA PHE A 112 1.97 -24.36 -15.10
C PHE A 112 2.62 -25.66 -14.65
N ILE A 113 2.99 -25.73 -13.38
CA ILE A 113 3.55 -26.91 -12.71
C ILE A 113 2.53 -27.34 -11.66
N GLU A 114 1.88 -28.47 -11.89
CA GLU A 114 0.86 -29.00 -11.00
C GLU A 114 1.45 -29.51 -9.68
N GLY A 115 0.69 -29.37 -8.61
CA GLY A 115 1.00 -29.86 -7.27
C GLY A 115 1.79 -28.89 -6.40
N LYS A 116 1.62 -29.05 -5.08
CA LYS A 116 2.24 -28.21 -4.04
C LYS A 116 3.60 -28.78 -3.63
N LYS A 117 4.59 -28.69 -4.50
CA LYS A 117 5.91 -29.29 -4.26
C LYS A 117 6.78 -28.50 -3.29
N GLU A 118 6.59 -27.18 -3.26
CA GLU A 118 7.43 -26.25 -2.50
C GLU A 118 6.67 -25.63 -1.33
N ILE A 119 7.38 -25.41 -0.22
CA ILE A 119 6.92 -24.53 0.85
C ILE A 119 7.38 -23.13 0.52
N VAL A 120 6.43 -22.18 0.52
CA VAL A 120 6.66 -20.82 0.00
C VAL A 120 6.04 -19.76 0.92
N GLN A 121 6.56 -18.52 0.87
CA GLN A 121 6.02 -17.43 1.69
C GLN A 121 4.57 -17.07 1.34
N SER A 122 4.25 -17.07 0.05
CA SER A 122 2.95 -16.61 -0.44
C SER A 122 2.36 -17.68 -1.37
N ARG A 123 1.30 -18.31 -0.92
CA ARG A 123 0.47 -19.19 -1.74
C ARG A 123 -0.96 -18.69 -1.73
N LEU A 124 -1.50 -18.45 -2.91
CA LEU A 124 -2.87 -17.99 -3.10
C LEU A 124 -3.85 -19.16 -2.96
N PRO A 125 -5.01 -18.96 -2.33
CA PRO A 125 -6.03 -20.00 -2.18
C PRO A 125 -6.79 -20.31 -3.49
N VAL A 126 -6.72 -19.44 -4.49
CA VAL A 126 -7.34 -19.65 -5.80
C VAL A 126 -6.59 -20.71 -6.59
N SER A 127 -7.29 -21.55 -7.36
CA SER A 127 -6.72 -22.51 -8.29
C SER A 127 -6.46 -21.86 -9.66
N TYR A 128 -5.39 -22.27 -10.32
CA TYR A 128 -5.19 -21.97 -11.73
C TYR A 128 -6.00 -22.94 -12.58
N ASN A 129 -6.88 -22.40 -13.39
CA ASN A 129 -7.67 -23.12 -14.37
C ASN A 129 -7.61 -22.37 -15.71
N PRO A 130 -6.83 -22.84 -16.70
CA PRO A 130 -6.67 -22.15 -17.98
C PRO A 130 -7.97 -22.08 -18.80
N ASN A 131 -8.97 -22.88 -18.43
CA ASN A 131 -10.28 -22.92 -19.09
C ASN A 131 -11.38 -22.26 -18.24
N ALA A 132 -11.02 -21.50 -17.21
CA ALA A 132 -12.01 -20.78 -16.41
C ALA A 132 -12.82 -19.82 -17.32
N ALA A 133 -14.12 -19.75 -17.07
CA ALA A 133 -14.99 -18.83 -17.80
C ALA A 133 -14.56 -17.37 -17.55
N ALA A 134 -14.76 -16.53 -18.55
CA ALA A 134 -14.57 -15.09 -18.38
C ALA A 134 -15.45 -14.57 -17.24
N PRO A 135 -14.91 -13.74 -16.33
CA PRO A 135 -15.62 -13.27 -15.15
C PRO A 135 -16.61 -12.16 -15.49
N ALA A 136 -17.76 -12.56 -16.04
CA ALA A 136 -18.72 -11.62 -16.64
C ALA A 136 -19.31 -10.63 -15.65
N LEU A 137 -19.63 -11.07 -14.41
CA LEU A 137 -20.17 -10.19 -13.38
C LEU A 137 -19.13 -9.18 -12.91
N TRP A 138 -17.89 -9.64 -12.73
CA TRP A 138 -16.76 -8.79 -12.37
C TRP A 138 -16.50 -7.71 -13.42
N LEU A 139 -16.45 -8.09 -14.70
CA LEU A 139 -16.20 -7.15 -15.80
C LEU A 139 -17.34 -6.14 -15.93
N ASN A 140 -18.59 -6.57 -15.84
CA ASN A 140 -19.76 -5.68 -15.86
C ASN A 140 -19.76 -4.73 -14.65
N PHE A 141 -19.37 -5.22 -13.48
CA PHE A 141 -19.23 -4.40 -12.29
C PHE A 141 -18.16 -3.32 -12.48
N LEU A 142 -17.00 -3.69 -13.01
CA LEU A 142 -15.91 -2.73 -13.28
C LEU A 142 -16.32 -1.69 -14.34
N ASP A 143 -17.01 -2.10 -15.40
CA ASP A 143 -17.51 -1.17 -16.41
C ASP A 143 -18.52 -0.18 -15.82
N GLY A 144 -19.38 -0.63 -14.92
CA GLY A 144 -20.30 0.25 -14.19
C GLY A 144 -19.62 1.18 -13.17
N LEU A 145 -18.44 0.80 -12.66
CA LEU A 145 -17.75 1.53 -11.60
C LEU A 145 -16.68 2.49 -12.10
N LEU A 146 -15.89 2.08 -13.11
CA LEU A 146 -14.71 2.79 -13.59
C LEU A 146 -14.91 3.22 -15.06
N TYR A 147 -14.10 4.19 -15.46
CA TYR A 147 -13.98 4.53 -16.87
C TYR A 147 -13.19 3.46 -17.61
N GLU A 148 -13.58 3.16 -18.84
CA GLU A 148 -13.03 2.07 -19.63
C GLU A 148 -11.49 2.16 -19.76
N GLU A 149 -10.99 3.36 -19.99
CA GLU A 149 -9.55 3.64 -20.12
C GLU A 149 -8.73 3.39 -18.83
N ASP A 150 -9.39 3.31 -17.67
CA ASP A 150 -8.74 3.10 -16.34
C ASP A 150 -8.73 1.62 -15.93
N ILE A 151 -9.60 0.80 -16.51
CA ILE A 151 -9.71 -0.65 -16.20
C ILE A 151 -8.39 -1.39 -16.46
N PRO A 152 -7.63 -1.15 -17.54
CA PRO A 152 -6.33 -1.79 -17.75
C PRO A 152 -5.32 -1.50 -16.63
N THR A 153 -5.34 -0.30 -16.06
CA THR A 153 -4.47 0.05 -14.93
C THR A 153 -4.82 -0.74 -13.67
N LEU A 154 -6.13 -0.89 -13.38
CA LEU A 154 -6.58 -1.73 -12.26
C LEU A 154 -6.22 -3.20 -12.48
N GLN A 155 -6.41 -3.73 -13.68
CA GLN A 155 -6.05 -5.09 -14.05
C GLN A 155 -4.57 -5.36 -13.82
N GLU A 156 -3.71 -4.48 -14.29
CA GLU A 156 -2.26 -4.54 -14.08
C GLU A 156 -1.90 -4.46 -12.60
N PHE A 157 -2.58 -3.60 -11.83
CA PHE A 157 -2.28 -3.46 -10.40
C PHE A 157 -2.68 -4.69 -9.59
N ILE A 158 -3.86 -5.28 -9.86
CA ILE A 158 -4.27 -6.54 -9.22
C ILE A 158 -3.32 -7.67 -9.63
N GLY A 159 -2.97 -7.75 -10.91
CA GLY A 159 -1.96 -8.68 -11.41
C GLY A 159 -0.60 -8.51 -10.73
N TYR A 160 -0.15 -7.28 -10.56
CA TYR A 160 1.08 -6.94 -9.84
C TYR A 160 1.06 -7.42 -8.38
N CYS A 161 -0.11 -7.45 -7.75
CA CYS A 161 -0.26 -7.97 -6.40
C CYS A 161 -0.13 -9.51 -6.32
N LEU A 162 -0.21 -10.25 -7.42
CA LEU A 162 -0.08 -11.73 -7.42
C LEU A 162 1.35 -12.21 -7.11
N ILE A 163 2.36 -11.36 -7.29
CA ILE A 163 3.77 -11.69 -7.08
C ILE A 163 4.39 -10.88 -5.94
N PRO A 164 5.35 -11.42 -5.15
CA PRO A 164 6.03 -10.69 -4.08
C PRO A 164 7.12 -9.75 -4.63
N SER A 165 6.71 -8.66 -5.30
CA SER A 165 7.62 -7.71 -5.95
C SER A 165 7.12 -6.28 -5.83
N ASN A 166 8.03 -5.34 -5.58
CA ASN A 166 7.75 -3.90 -5.60
C ASN A 166 8.45 -3.16 -6.76
N LYS A 167 8.80 -3.89 -7.85
CA LYS A 167 9.46 -3.29 -9.03
C LYS A 167 8.65 -2.16 -9.68
N GLY A 168 7.33 -2.26 -9.68
CA GLY A 168 6.44 -1.23 -10.23
C GLY A 168 6.39 0.05 -9.40
N GLN A 169 6.76 0.00 -8.12
CA GLN A 169 6.84 1.16 -7.20
C GLN A 169 5.56 2.01 -7.19
N ARG A 170 4.40 1.37 -7.23
CA ARG A 170 3.08 2.02 -7.24
C ARG A 170 2.19 1.52 -6.11
N MET A 171 1.34 2.41 -5.64
CA MET A 171 0.16 2.12 -4.84
C MET A 171 -1.09 2.59 -5.58
N MET A 172 -2.23 2.02 -5.24
CA MET A 172 -3.52 2.34 -5.86
C MET A 172 -4.40 3.14 -4.91
N VAL A 173 -5.02 4.19 -5.42
CA VAL A 173 -6.10 4.92 -4.73
C VAL A 173 -7.30 4.95 -5.68
N ILE A 174 -8.43 4.42 -5.22
CA ILE A 174 -9.70 4.49 -5.96
C ILE A 174 -10.60 5.45 -5.20
N LYS A 175 -10.84 6.63 -5.77
CA LYS A 175 -11.64 7.69 -5.16
C LYS A 175 -13.04 7.79 -5.79
N GLY A 176 -14.02 8.14 -4.98
CA GLY A 176 -15.41 8.39 -5.39
C GLY A 176 -16.13 9.23 -4.36
N ASN A 177 -17.45 9.41 -4.53
CA ASN A 177 -18.29 10.24 -3.67
C ASN A 177 -18.97 9.46 -2.53
N GLY A 178 -18.82 8.12 -2.51
CA GLY A 178 -19.48 7.22 -1.57
C GLY A 178 -20.69 6.49 -2.18
N GLY A 179 -20.83 5.21 -1.83
CA GLY A 179 -21.96 4.38 -2.30
C GLY A 179 -21.83 3.81 -3.72
N GLU A 180 -20.71 4.02 -4.43
CA GLU A 180 -20.52 3.48 -5.79
C GLU A 180 -20.23 1.97 -5.78
N GLY A 181 -19.71 1.44 -4.67
CA GLY A 181 -19.38 0.02 -4.52
C GLY A 181 -17.87 -0.29 -4.53
N LYS A 182 -16.99 0.67 -4.28
CA LYS A 182 -15.52 0.47 -4.23
C LYS A 182 -15.09 -0.70 -3.36
N SER A 183 -15.70 -0.84 -2.18
CA SER A 183 -15.41 -1.90 -1.20
C SER A 183 -15.67 -3.31 -1.74
N GLN A 184 -16.52 -3.46 -2.76
CA GLN A 184 -16.77 -4.76 -3.41
C GLN A 184 -15.49 -5.32 -4.05
N ILE A 185 -14.60 -4.43 -4.55
CA ILE A 185 -13.29 -4.83 -5.07
C ILE A 185 -12.50 -5.56 -3.98
N GLY A 186 -12.38 -4.95 -2.79
CA GLY A 186 -11.67 -5.56 -1.66
C GLY A 186 -12.28 -6.90 -1.23
N ALA A 187 -13.61 -6.96 -1.16
CA ALA A 187 -14.33 -8.18 -0.81
C ALA A 187 -14.05 -9.34 -1.79
N VAL A 188 -14.02 -9.06 -3.09
CA VAL A 188 -13.69 -10.06 -4.12
C VAL A 188 -12.22 -10.47 -4.06
N LEU A 189 -11.31 -9.52 -3.93
CA LEU A 189 -9.87 -9.79 -3.85
C LEU A 189 -9.50 -10.66 -2.64
N SER A 190 -10.26 -10.59 -1.54
CA SER A 190 -10.03 -11.45 -0.37
C SER A 190 -10.12 -12.94 -0.70
N THR A 191 -10.95 -13.34 -1.68
CA THR A 191 -11.07 -14.73 -2.14
C THR A 191 -9.83 -15.18 -2.94
N ILE A 192 -9.21 -14.28 -3.70
CA ILE A 192 -8.03 -14.59 -4.50
C ILE A 192 -6.77 -14.63 -3.63
N PHE A 193 -6.63 -13.66 -2.72
CA PHE A 193 -5.40 -13.49 -1.93
C PHE A 193 -5.44 -14.25 -0.59
N GLY A 194 -6.61 -14.48 -0.02
CA GLY A 194 -6.78 -15.14 1.28
C GLY A 194 -5.89 -14.50 2.35
N THR A 195 -5.11 -15.31 3.05
CA THR A 195 -4.20 -14.87 4.12
C THR A 195 -3.01 -14.00 3.64
N ASN A 196 -2.83 -13.84 2.34
CA ASN A 196 -1.84 -12.94 1.75
C ASN A 196 -2.38 -11.50 1.58
N MET A 197 -3.66 -11.28 1.89
CA MET A 197 -4.29 -9.96 1.97
C MET A 197 -4.55 -9.58 3.41
N LYS A 198 -4.48 -8.29 3.69
CA LYS A 198 -4.79 -7.73 5.00
C LYS A 198 -5.55 -6.42 4.84
N ASP A 199 -6.59 -6.25 5.65
CA ASP A 199 -7.21 -4.95 5.86
C ASP A 199 -6.35 -4.12 6.81
N GLY A 200 -6.05 -2.89 6.44
CA GLY A 200 -5.17 -2.03 7.22
C GLY A 200 -5.24 -0.57 6.81
N SER A 201 -5.07 0.33 7.76
CA SER A 201 -5.09 1.76 7.49
C SER A 201 -3.72 2.30 7.08
N ILE A 202 -3.63 2.96 5.93
CA ILE A 202 -2.43 3.64 5.45
C ILE A 202 -1.99 4.73 6.43
N GLY A 203 -2.92 5.43 7.07
CA GLY A 203 -2.64 6.39 8.13
C GLY A 203 -1.91 5.74 9.31
N LYS A 204 -2.42 4.60 9.81
CA LYS A 204 -1.74 3.85 10.89
C LYS A 204 -0.37 3.34 10.46
N ILE A 205 -0.22 2.84 9.25
CA ILE A 205 1.06 2.38 8.70
C ILE A 205 2.07 3.52 8.63
N SER A 206 1.63 4.74 8.30
CA SER A 206 2.51 5.91 8.23
C SER A 206 3.03 6.34 9.61
N GLU A 207 2.21 6.25 10.66
CA GLU A 207 2.51 6.78 11.99
C GLU A 207 3.02 5.72 12.97
N ASN A 208 2.53 4.48 12.88
CA ASN A 208 2.78 3.42 13.85
C ASN A 208 3.78 2.39 13.32
N ARG A 209 4.97 2.35 13.95
CA ARG A 209 6.03 1.40 13.60
C ARG A 209 5.61 -0.08 13.73
N PHE A 210 4.71 -0.40 14.67
CA PHE A 210 4.24 -1.77 14.86
C PHE A 210 3.28 -2.21 13.75
N ALA A 211 2.45 -1.28 13.22
CA ALA A 211 1.55 -1.58 12.12
C ALA A 211 2.28 -1.98 10.83
N ARG A 212 3.53 -1.50 10.65
CA ARG A 212 4.37 -1.89 9.51
C ARG A 212 4.80 -3.35 9.57
N ALA A 213 5.10 -3.88 10.77
CA ALA A 213 5.48 -5.28 10.93
C ALA A 213 4.33 -6.25 10.59
N ASP A 214 3.10 -5.78 10.62
CA ASP A 214 1.93 -6.56 10.24
C ASP A 214 1.82 -6.75 8.71
N LEU A 215 2.60 -6.02 7.93
CA LEU A 215 2.69 -6.17 6.46
C LEU A 215 3.72 -7.21 6.03
N GLU A 216 4.50 -7.77 6.96
CA GLU A 216 5.41 -8.86 6.67
C GLU A 216 4.62 -10.06 6.12
N HIS A 217 5.06 -10.65 5.02
CA HIS A 217 4.41 -11.75 4.29
C HIS A 217 3.07 -11.40 3.60
N ILE A 218 2.67 -10.12 3.55
CA ILE A 218 1.43 -9.69 2.91
C ILE A 218 1.72 -9.28 1.46
N LEU A 219 0.89 -9.73 0.52
CA LEU A 219 0.95 -9.32 -0.87
C LEU A 219 0.15 -8.05 -1.11
N LEU A 220 -1.01 -7.90 -0.48
CA LEU A 220 -1.92 -6.78 -0.67
C LEU A 220 -2.46 -6.29 0.67
N CYS A 221 -2.27 -5.00 0.95
CA CYS A 221 -2.93 -4.31 2.07
C CYS A 221 -3.99 -3.36 1.51
N VAL A 222 -5.22 -3.51 1.98
CA VAL A 222 -6.36 -2.68 1.55
C VAL A 222 -6.80 -1.79 2.71
N ASP A 223 -6.90 -0.49 2.46
CA ASP A 223 -7.52 0.50 3.33
C ASP A 223 -8.91 0.81 2.76
N ASP A 224 -9.94 0.14 3.28
CA ASP A 224 -11.30 0.21 2.74
C ASP A 224 -12.02 1.53 3.04
N ASP A 225 -11.58 2.25 4.06
CA ASP A 225 -12.12 3.55 4.45
C ASP A 225 -10.97 4.50 4.79
N MET A 226 -10.21 4.85 3.76
CA MET A 226 -9.07 5.75 3.92
C MET A 226 -9.55 7.14 4.37
N ARG A 227 -9.04 7.58 5.52
CA ARG A 227 -9.35 8.90 6.04
C ARG A 227 -8.86 10.00 5.10
N MET A 228 -9.67 11.06 4.96
CA MET A 228 -9.34 12.23 4.16
C MET A 228 -8.25 13.12 4.80
N GLU A 229 -7.83 12.81 6.02
CA GLU A 229 -6.76 13.55 6.69
C GLU A 229 -5.42 13.32 5.98
N ALA A 230 -4.71 14.41 5.72
CA ALA A 230 -3.40 14.34 5.08
C ALA A 230 -2.37 13.61 5.97
N LEU A 231 -1.60 12.73 5.37
CA LEU A 231 -0.55 11.98 6.06
C LEU A 231 0.55 12.91 6.60
N ARG A 232 0.84 12.79 7.90
CA ARG A 232 1.94 13.56 8.52
C ARG A 232 3.32 13.06 8.09
N GLN A 233 3.45 11.76 7.83
CA GLN A 233 4.71 11.11 7.46
C GLN A 233 4.50 10.21 6.25
N THR A 234 5.10 10.55 5.13
CA THR A 234 4.99 9.77 3.88
C THR A 234 6.19 8.88 3.62
N ASN A 235 7.30 9.12 4.33
CA ASN A 235 8.55 8.36 4.14
C ASN A 235 8.37 6.85 4.28
N TYR A 236 7.56 6.40 5.24
CA TYR A 236 7.31 4.96 5.43
C TYR A 236 6.45 4.37 4.33
N VAL A 237 5.40 5.08 3.90
CA VAL A 237 4.57 4.66 2.75
C VAL A 237 5.44 4.56 1.49
N LYS A 238 6.27 5.58 1.24
CA LYS A 238 7.24 5.57 0.12
C LYS A 238 8.20 4.38 0.22
N SER A 239 8.76 4.11 1.41
CA SER A 239 9.70 3.01 1.62
C SER A 239 9.06 1.65 1.38
N ILE A 240 7.83 1.41 1.85
CA ILE A 240 7.09 0.17 1.62
C ILE A 240 6.84 -0.04 0.12
N VAL A 241 6.32 0.99 -0.55
CA VAL A 241 5.98 0.92 -1.99
C VAL A 241 7.22 0.67 -2.86
N THR A 242 8.41 1.06 -2.39
CA THR A 242 9.68 0.91 -3.13
C THR A 242 10.61 -0.16 -2.58
N ALA A 243 10.20 -0.90 -1.54
CA ALA A 243 11.03 -1.94 -0.94
C ALA A 243 11.40 -3.02 -1.95
N GLN A 244 12.68 -3.32 -2.09
CA GLN A 244 13.18 -4.38 -2.97
C GLN A 244 13.81 -5.55 -2.18
N GLY A 245 13.51 -5.64 -0.87
CA GLY A 245 14.11 -6.61 0.01
C GLY A 245 13.58 -6.51 1.43
N LYS A 246 14.46 -6.78 2.38
CA LYS A 246 14.14 -6.69 3.81
C LYS A 246 14.12 -5.23 4.27
N MET A 247 13.21 -4.93 5.18
CA MET A 247 13.09 -3.64 5.87
C MET A 247 13.23 -3.83 7.38
N ASP A 248 13.63 -2.76 8.07
CA ASP A 248 13.60 -2.73 9.52
C ASP A 248 12.15 -2.68 10.03
N LEU A 249 11.75 -3.74 10.73
CA LEU A 249 10.41 -3.93 11.29
C LEU A 249 10.50 -4.07 12.81
N GLU A 250 9.47 -3.62 13.51
CA GLU A 250 9.42 -3.67 14.97
C GLU A 250 8.08 -4.20 15.46
N ARG A 251 8.12 -5.17 16.38
CA ARG A 251 6.93 -5.70 17.07
C ARG A 251 6.96 -5.26 18.52
N LYS A 252 5.79 -4.99 19.12
CA LYS A 252 5.67 -4.54 20.50
C LYS A 252 6.39 -5.50 21.46
N GLY A 253 7.31 -4.96 22.27
CA GLY A 253 8.08 -5.72 23.26
C GLY A 253 9.17 -6.61 22.67
N LYS A 254 9.55 -6.44 21.41
CA LYS A 254 10.67 -7.14 20.77
C LYS A 254 11.62 -6.15 20.12
N GLN A 255 12.89 -6.52 19.97
CA GLN A 255 13.86 -5.73 19.21
C GLN A 255 13.46 -5.67 17.74
N SER A 256 13.87 -4.61 17.05
CA SER A 256 13.70 -4.49 15.60
C SER A 256 14.48 -5.58 14.86
N TYR A 257 14.01 -5.91 13.68
CA TYR A 257 14.57 -6.97 12.86
C TYR A 257 14.39 -6.70 11.36
N GLN A 258 15.16 -7.38 10.54
CA GLN A 258 15.03 -7.31 9.10
C GLN A 258 13.99 -8.32 8.61
N GLY A 259 12.84 -7.83 8.10
CA GLY A 259 11.76 -8.65 7.55
C GLY A 259 11.52 -8.35 6.07
N TRP A 260 11.07 -9.36 5.30
CA TRP A 260 10.74 -9.20 3.88
C TRP A 260 9.54 -8.28 3.71
N MET A 261 9.68 -7.26 2.85
CA MET A 261 8.62 -6.31 2.56
C MET A 261 8.35 -6.25 1.06
N PHE A 262 7.17 -6.67 0.67
CA PHE A 262 6.67 -6.64 -0.69
C PHE A 262 5.17 -6.33 -0.77
N ALA A 263 4.59 -5.81 0.29
CA ALA A 263 3.18 -5.44 0.33
C ALA A 263 2.88 -4.30 -0.64
N ARG A 264 1.84 -4.46 -1.48
CA ARG A 264 1.24 -3.37 -2.24
C ARG A 264 0.12 -2.75 -1.43
N LEU A 265 -0.05 -1.45 -1.58
CA LEU A 265 -1.07 -0.69 -0.86
C LEU A 265 -2.17 -0.29 -1.83
N MET A 266 -3.42 -0.58 -1.48
CA MET A 266 -4.62 -0.14 -2.18
C MET A 266 -5.51 0.59 -1.17
N ALA A 267 -6.09 1.71 -1.57
CA ALA A 267 -7.00 2.46 -0.72
C ALA A 267 -8.29 2.80 -1.47
N PHE A 268 -9.41 2.69 -0.78
CA PHE A 268 -10.68 3.25 -1.20
C PHE A 268 -10.99 4.49 -0.38
N SER A 269 -11.36 5.57 -1.06
CA SER A 269 -11.53 6.87 -0.41
C SER A 269 -12.66 7.67 -1.04
N ASN A 270 -13.20 8.60 -0.26
CA ASN A 270 -14.09 9.65 -0.75
C ASN A 270 -13.34 10.95 -1.03
N GLY A 271 -12.00 10.90 -1.08
CA GLY A 271 -11.12 12.02 -1.39
C GLY A 271 -9.71 11.57 -1.75
N ASP A 272 -8.80 12.53 -1.88
CA ASP A 272 -7.43 12.29 -2.31
C ASP A 272 -6.50 11.94 -1.14
N LEU A 273 -5.53 11.05 -1.39
CA LEU A 273 -4.46 10.77 -0.43
C LEU A 273 -3.43 11.88 -0.48
N GLN A 274 -3.52 12.78 0.46
CA GLN A 274 -2.66 13.96 0.58
C GLN A 274 -1.55 13.74 1.61
N ALA A 275 -0.50 14.53 1.50
CA ALA A 275 0.62 14.57 2.45
C ALA A 275 0.71 15.96 3.10
N LEU A 276 0.67 16.01 4.44
CA LEU A 276 0.65 17.30 5.15
C LEU A 276 1.94 18.12 4.97
N TYR A 277 3.10 17.42 4.89
CA TYR A 277 4.42 18.05 4.83
C TYR A 277 5.26 17.64 3.62
N ASP A 278 4.91 16.56 2.93
CA ASP A 278 5.66 16.06 1.77
C ASP A 278 5.03 16.52 0.47
N ARG A 279 5.61 17.55 -0.10
CA ARG A 279 5.21 18.11 -1.39
C ARG A 279 6.13 17.69 -2.53
N SER A 280 7.02 16.73 -2.26
CA SER A 280 7.91 16.20 -3.29
C SER A 280 7.14 15.35 -4.29
N ASP A 281 7.59 15.37 -5.54
CA ASP A 281 7.09 14.49 -6.57
C ASP A 281 7.19 13.00 -6.18
N GLY A 282 8.10 12.69 -5.24
CA GLY A 282 8.38 11.35 -4.77
C GLY A 282 7.20 10.59 -4.16
N PHE A 283 6.24 11.27 -3.54
CA PHE A 283 5.04 10.66 -2.98
C PHE A 283 3.95 10.52 -4.04
N TYR A 284 3.66 11.57 -4.79
CA TYR A 284 2.55 11.59 -5.75
C TYR A 284 2.79 10.70 -6.96
N ARG A 285 4.00 10.70 -7.52
CA ARG A 285 4.33 9.82 -8.66
C ARG A 285 4.18 8.32 -8.38
N ARG A 286 4.08 7.93 -7.11
CA ARG A 286 3.85 6.54 -6.72
C ARG A 286 2.38 6.17 -6.63
N GLN A 287 1.47 7.11 -6.78
CA GLN A 287 0.04 6.88 -6.74
C GLN A 287 -0.51 6.66 -8.15
N LEU A 288 -1.33 5.63 -8.29
CA LEU A 288 -2.27 5.43 -9.38
C LEU A 288 -3.64 5.84 -8.84
N VAL A 289 -4.15 6.98 -9.28
CA VAL A 289 -5.41 7.55 -8.77
C VAL A 289 -6.51 7.34 -9.77
N LEU A 290 -7.38 6.37 -9.49
CA LEU A 290 -8.58 6.09 -10.27
C LEU A 290 -9.78 6.83 -9.66
N THR A 291 -10.65 7.36 -10.50
CA THR A 291 -11.91 7.97 -10.08
C THR A 291 -13.08 7.10 -10.54
N THR A 292 -14.02 6.82 -9.64
CA THR A 292 -15.24 6.09 -10.00
C THR A 292 -16.16 6.96 -10.82
N LYS A 293 -16.96 6.31 -11.67
CA LYS A 293 -18.16 6.92 -12.26
C LYS A 293 -19.16 7.26 -11.15
N GLU A 294 -19.99 8.25 -11.39
CA GLU A 294 -21.11 8.54 -10.51
C GLU A 294 -22.10 7.37 -10.48
N LYS A 295 -22.62 7.07 -9.28
CA LYS A 295 -23.63 6.05 -9.14
C LYS A 295 -24.91 6.49 -9.88
N PRO A 296 -25.44 5.72 -10.86
CA PRO A 296 -26.72 6.02 -11.47
C PRO A 296 -27.84 6.10 -10.42
N VAL A 297 -28.71 7.11 -10.53
CA VAL A 297 -29.81 7.36 -9.57
C VAL A 297 -30.73 6.16 -9.43
N ASP A 298 -30.97 5.45 -10.53
CA ASP A 298 -31.89 4.30 -10.58
C ASP A 298 -31.20 2.94 -10.33
N ARG A 299 -29.91 2.92 -9.97
CA ARG A 299 -29.20 1.66 -9.71
C ARG A 299 -29.72 1.02 -8.43
N ALA A 300 -30.37 -0.13 -8.58
CA ALA A 300 -30.66 -1.00 -7.44
C ALA A 300 -29.38 -1.66 -6.94
N ASP A 301 -29.14 -1.57 -5.61
CA ASP A 301 -28.00 -2.25 -5.01
C ASP A 301 -28.33 -3.74 -4.84
N ASP A 302 -27.43 -4.60 -5.28
CA ASP A 302 -27.47 -6.05 -5.04
C ASP A 302 -26.61 -6.38 -3.83
N PRO A 303 -27.20 -6.76 -2.68
CA PRO A 303 -26.46 -7.08 -1.46
C PRO A 303 -25.56 -8.30 -1.61
N ASP A 304 -25.86 -9.19 -2.56
CA ASP A 304 -25.14 -10.44 -2.79
C ASP A 304 -24.11 -10.31 -3.95
N LEU A 305 -23.93 -9.12 -4.48
CA LEU A 305 -23.05 -8.91 -5.65
C LEU A 305 -21.63 -9.39 -5.39
N ALA A 306 -21.06 -9.11 -4.23
CA ALA A 306 -19.71 -9.58 -3.88
C ALA A 306 -19.63 -11.10 -3.89
N GLU A 307 -20.60 -11.79 -3.27
CA GLU A 307 -20.61 -13.26 -3.20
C GLU A 307 -20.77 -13.90 -4.59
N LYS A 308 -21.59 -13.30 -5.45
CA LYS A 308 -21.71 -13.72 -6.85
C LYS A 308 -20.42 -13.54 -7.62
N MET A 309 -19.72 -12.40 -7.45
CA MET A 309 -18.42 -12.16 -8.10
C MET A 309 -17.31 -13.07 -7.52
N LYS A 310 -17.33 -13.39 -6.23
CA LYS A 310 -16.39 -14.34 -5.61
C LYS A 310 -16.45 -15.73 -6.26
N ALA A 311 -17.62 -16.16 -6.75
CA ALA A 311 -17.76 -17.41 -7.47
C ALA A 311 -17.00 -17.41 -8.81
N GLU A 312 -16.66 -16.26 -9.36
CA GLU A 312 -15.85 -16.09 -10.58
C GLU A 312 -14.32 -16.00 -10.30
N ALA A 313 -13.87 -16.34 -9.09
CA ALA A 313 -12.49 -16.11 -8.63
C ALA A 313 -11.41 -16.65 -9.59
N GLU A 314 -11.59 -17.83 -10.20
CA GLU A 314 -10.63 -18.39 -11.17
C GLU A 314 -10.54 -17.54 -12.44
N GLY A 315 -11.69 -17.07 -12.95
CA GLY A 315 -11.74 -16.16 -14.09
C GLY A 315 -11.13 -14.79 -13.80
N ILE A 316 -11.40 -14.24 -12.60
CA ILE A 316 -10.80 -12.98 -12.13
C ILE A 316 -9.27 -13.13 -11.97
N PHE A 317 -8.82 -14.27 -11.47
CA PHE A 317 -7.39 -14.56 -11.37
C PHE A 317 -6.72 -14.57 -12.75
N LEU A 318 -7.33 -15.23 -13.76
CA LEU A 318 -6.81 -15.22 -15.14
C LEU A 318 -6.77 -13.80 -15.71
N TRP A 319 -7.84 -13.05 -15.55
CA TRP A 319 -7.91 -11.65 -15.98
C TRP A 319 -6.79 -10.82 -15.32
N ALA A 320 -6.56 -10.98 -14.02
CA ALA A 320 -5.48 -10.31 -13.33
C ALA A 320 -4.08 -10.78 -13.80
N PHE A 321 -3.93 -12.08 -14.11
CA PHE A 321 -2.68 -12.62 -14.63
C PHE A 321 -2.33 -12.06 -16.01
N GLU A 322 -3.29 -11.88 -16.89
CA GLU A 322 -3.10 -11.18 -18.19
C GLU A 322 -2.58 -9.74 -17.96
N GLY A 323 -3.14 -9.03 -16.98
CA GLY A 323 -2.65 -7.71 -16.57
C GLY A 323 -1.20 -7.75 -16.09
N LEU A 324 -0.83 -8.76 -15.29
CA LEU A 324 0.56 -8.96 -14.85
C LEU A 324 1.49 -9.22 -16.03
N GLN A 325 1.10 -10.07 -16.96
CA GLN A 325 1.91 -10.38 -18.14
C GLN A 325 2.17 -9.11 -18.98
N ARG A 326 1.15 -8.29 -19.19
CA ARG A 326 1.26 -7.00 -19.89
C ARG A 326 2.22 -6.05 -19.14
N LEU A 327 2.07 -5.95 -17.81
CA LEU A 327 2.92 -5.12 -16.97
C LEU A 327 4.40 -5.56 -17.00
N VAL A 328 4.64 -6.87 -16.94
CA VAL A 328 6.00 -7.45 -17.03
C VAL A 328 6.62 -7.17 -18.40
N ALA A 329 5.85 -7.37 -19.48
CA ALA A 329 6.28 -7.06 -20.84
C ALA A 329 6.63 -5.58 -21.03
N ASN A 330 5.95 -4.69 -20.28
CA ASN A 330 6.22 -3.25 -20.27
C ASN A 330 7.23 -2.82 -19.16
N ASN A 331 8.09 -3.75 -18.69
CA ASN A 331 9.10 -3.48 -17.66
C ASN A 331 8.54 -2.81 -16.39
N PHE A 332 7.40 -3.26 -15.91
CA PHE A 332 6.68 -2.73 -14.74
C PHE A 332 6.27 -1.24 -14.85
N LYS A 333 6.10 -0.74 -16.08
CA LYS A 333 5.48 0.56 -16.34
C LYS A 333 3.99 0.34 -16.56
N PHE A 334 3.18 0.89 -15.67
CA PHE A 334 1.73 0.79 -15.75
C PHE A 334 1.16 1.53 -16.96
N THR A 335 0.12 0.98 -17.53
CA THR A 335 -0.75 1.70 -18.46
C THR A 335 -1.48 2.78 -17.67
N GLU A 336 -1.21 4.05 -17.98
CA GLU A 336 -1.88 5.19 -17.34
C GLU A 336 -2.69 5.95 -18.38
N SER A 337 -4.00 6.09 -18.18
CA SER A 337 -4.85 6.97 -18.96
C SER A 337 -4.49 8.44 -18.75
N ASP A 338 -4.97 9.34 -19.60
CA ASP A 338 -4.83 10.77 -19.38
C ASP A 338 -5.50 11.19 -18.07
N ARG A 339 -6.68 10.62 -17.76
CA ARG A 339 -7.41 10.83 -16.50
C ARG A 339 -6.57 10.48 -15.27
N ILE A 340 -5.87 9.35 -15.26
CA ILE A 340 -5.00 8.97 -14.13
C ILE A 340 -3.86 9.98 -13.96
N ARG A 341 -3.29 10.45 -15.07
CA ARG A 341 -2.24 11.49 -15.04
C ARG A 341 -2.79 12.82 -14.52
N GLU A 342 -3.95 13.24 -15.00
CA GLU A 342 -4.65 14.46 -14.56
C GLU A 342 -5.03 14.37 -13.09
N ASN A 343 -5.62 13.26 -12.63
CA ASN A 343 -5.95 13.04 -11.23
C ASN A 343 -4.70 13.20 -10.33
N ARG A 344 -3.59 12.59 -10.71
CA ARG A 344 -2.33 12.70 -9.95
C ARG A 344 -1.81 14.13 -9.89
N GLU A 345 -1.85 14.86 -11.00
CA GLU A 345 -1.44 16.27 -11.03
C GLU A 345 -2.42 17.15 -10.24
N ALA A 346 -3.72 16.85 -10.25
CA ALA A 346 -4.72 17.54 -9.44
C ALA A 346 -4.43 17.35 -7.94
N VAL A 347 -4.26 16.11 -7.47
CA VAL A 347 -3.89 15.82 -6.06
C VAL A 347 -2.62 16.53 -5.65
N LYS A 348 -1.62 16.56 -6.53
CA LYS A 348 -0.37 17.28 -6.29
C LYS A 348 -0.56 18.80 -6.22
N ARG A 349 -1.40 19.36 -7.07
CA ARG A 349 -1.75 20.79 -7.09
C ARG A 349 -2.51 21.16 -5.82
N ASP A 350 -3.57 20.44 -5.49
CA ASP A 350 -4.42 20.71 -4.32
C ASP A 350 -3.64 20.64 -3.00
N ASN A 351 -2.64 19.77 -2.94
CA ASN A 351 -1.75 19.68 -1.78
C ASN A 351 -0.61 20.71 -1.80
N ASN A 352 -0.43 21.42 -2.88
CA ASN A 352 0.59 22.44 -3.05
C ASN A 352 -0.02 23.79 -3.44
N ASN A 353 -0.61 24.45 -2.46
CA ASN A 353 -1.25 25.77 -2.62
C ASN A 353 -0.34 26.86 -3.21
N ILE A 354 0.96 26.57 -3.44
CA ILE A 354 1.88 27.45 -4.16
C ILE A 354 1.47 27.61 -5.62
N PHE A 355 0.92 26.56 -6.25
CA PHE A 355 0.48 26.67 -7.65
C PHE A 355 -0.71 27.62 -7.77
N ASP A 356 -1.70 27.48 -6.87
CA ASP A 356 -2.85 28.36 -6.84
C ASP A 356 -2.46 29.80 -6.48
N PHE A 357 -1.50 29.94 -5.55
CA PHE A 357 -0.92 31.23 -5.23
C PHE A 357 -0.22 31.86 -6.44
N MET A 358 0.55 31.07 -7.21
CA MET A 358 1.25 31.55 -8.41
C MET A 358 0.31 31.94 -9.56
N ASP A 359 -0.92 31.46 -9.54
CA ASP A 359 -1.97 31.80 -10.50
C ASP A 359 -2.94 32.88 -9.94
N SER A 360 -2.67 33.38 -8.73
CA SER A 360 -3.51 34.43 -8.08
C SER A 360 -3.10 35.85 -8.52
N GLU A 361 -3.71 36.34 -9.59
CA GLU A 361 -3.38 37.64 -10.21
C GLU A 361 -3.54 38.85 -9.29
N GLY A 362 -4.40 38.78 -8.27
CA GLY A 362 -4.63 39.86 -7.30
C GLY A 362 -3.50 40.08 -6.30
N TYR A 363 -2.57 39.13 -6.15
CA TYR A 363 -1.49 39.16 -5.16
C TYR A 363 -0.11 39.28 -5.80
N ILE A 364 0.08 38.65 -6.91
CA ILE A 364 1.33 38.66 -7.68
C ILE A 364 1.01 38.76 -9.18
N ARG A 365 1.98 39.24 -9.95
CA ARG A 365 1.90 39.26 -11.41
C ARG A 365 3.22 38.79 -12.00
N ARG A 366 3.16 37.90 -13.00
CA ARG A 366 4.33 37.47 -13.75
C ARG A 366 4.77 38.59 -14.69
N LYS A 367 6.03 39.03 -14.57
CA LYS A 367 6.59 40.13 -15.39
C LYS A 367 8.11 39.96 -15.47
N ALA A 368 8.63 39.79 -16.69
CA ALA A 368 10.02 39.39 -16.94
C ALA A 368 11.05 40.30 -16.25
N ASP A 369 10.81 41.63 -16.23
CA ASP A 369 11.74 42.61 -15.70
C ASP A 369 11.53 42.93 -14.22
N ALA A 370 10.56 42.28 -13.58
CA ALA A 370 10.24 42.50 -12.18
C ALA A 370 10.96 41.52 -11.27
N SER A 371 11.09 41.91 -10.01
CA SER A 371 11.69 41.07 -9.00
C SER A 371 11.03 41.27 -7.64
N ILE A 372 11.12 40.25 -6.80
CA ILE A 372 10.61 40.28 -5.43
C ILE A 372 11.60 39.61 -4.48
N SER A 373 11.80 40.16 -3.28
CA SER A 373 12.60 39.50 -2.25
C SER A 373 11.91 38.26 -1.73
N SER A 374 12.66 37.21 -1.36
CA SER A 374 12.10 35.99 -0.77
C SER A 374 11.25 36.29 0.48
N LYS A 375 11.60 37.31 1.25
CA LYS A 375 10.85 37.76 2.43
C LYS A 375 9.49 38.32 2.06
N ASP A 376 9.45 39.24 1.09
CA ASP A 376 8.19 39.88 0.67
C ASP A 376 7.30 38.89 -0.08
N PHE A 377 7.89 38.02 -0.88
CA PHE A 377 7.16 36.96 -1.56
C PHE A 377 6.45 36.02 -0.58
N TYR A 378 7.15 35.64 0.48
CA TYR A 378 6.55 34.80 1.54
C TYR A 378 5.46 35.56 2.32
N ALA A 379 5.63 36.87 2.55
CA ALA A 379 4.64 37.67 3.25
C ALA A 379 3.33 37.77 2.45
N ILE A 380 3.42 37.96 1.11
CA ILE A 380 2.26 37.96 0.22
C ILE A 380 1.59 36.59 0.16
N TYR A 381 2.38 35.51 0.09
CA TYR A 381 1.86 34.16 0.15
C TYR A 381 1.09 33.88 1.45
N ARG A 382 1.58 34.38 2.58
CA ARG A 382 0.86 34.27 3.85
C ARG A 382 -0.47 34.99 3.83
N LEU A 383 -0.48 36.22 3.32
CA LEU A 383 -1.70 37.02 3.18
C LEU A 383 -2.73 36.31 2.30
N TRP A 384 -2.29 35.79 1.14
CA TRP A 384 -3.14 35.00 0.27
C TRP A 384 -3.72 33.77 0.96
N CYS A 385 -2.90 33.02 1.72
CA CYS A 385 -3.38 31.89 2.49
C CYS A 385 -4.43 32.27 3.54
N GLU A 386 -4.21 33.37 4.27
CA GLU A 386 -5.11 33.86 5.31
C GLU A 386 -6.47 34.26 4.72
N GLU A 387 -6.48 34.99 3.63
CA GLU A 387 -7.72 35.44 2.97
C GLU A 387 -8.50 34.28 2.30
N ASN A 388 -7.80 33.23 1.88
CA ASN A 388 -8.41 31.99 1.32
C ASN A 388 -8.65 30.90 2.37
N SER A 389 -8.51 31.19 3.67
CA SER A 389 -8.69 30.22 4.77
C SER A 389 -7.78 28.99 4.64
N LEU A 390 -6.57 29.16 4.09
CA LEU A 390 -5.57 28.11 3.89
C LEU A 390 -4.46 28.20 4.94
N ALA A 391 -3.89 27.06 5.33
CA ALA A 391 -2.72 27.06 6.19
C ALA A 391 -1.44 27.38 5.40
N PRO A 392 -0.67 28.44 5.76
CA PRO A 392 0.54 28.78 5.04
C PRO A 392 1.67 27.79 5.36
N LEU A 393 2.53 27.53 4.37
CA LEU A 393 3.81 26.87 4.58
C LEU A 393 4.69 27.67 5.55
N LYS A 394 5.61 26.99 6.23
CA LYS A 394 6.73 27.65 6.90
C LYS A 394 7.61 28.35 5.85
N SER A 395 8.21 29.50 6.21
CA SER A 395 9.02 30.32 5.30
C SER A 395 10.09 29.52 4.52
N ARG A 396 10.81 28.61 5.18
CA ARG A 396 11.80 27.77 4.55
C ARG A 396 11.18 26.82 3.52
N SER A 397 10.08 26.14 3.89
CA SER A 397 9.39 25.20 3.00
C SER A 397 8.78 25.90 1.77
N PHE A 398 8.29 27.13 1.95
CA PHE A 398 7.84 27.97 0.83
C PHE A 398 9.01 28.30 -0.10
N SER A 399 10.12 28.77 0.44
CA SER A 399 11.31 29.11 -0.34
C SER A 399 11.85 27.89 -1.12
N ASP A 400 12.01 26.74 -0.43
CA ASP A 400 12.48 25.50 -1.07
C ASP A 400 11.55 25.05 -2.20
N ALA A 401 10.23 25.15 -2.01
CA ALA A 401 9.25 24.79 -3.02
C ALA A 401 9.23 25.76 -4.21
N MET A 402 9.40 27.07 -3.96
CA MET A 402 9.52 28.07 -5.01
C MET A 402 10.79 27.85 -5.84
N VAL A 403 11.93 27.58 -5.21
CA VAL A 403 13.19 27.28 -5.90
C VAL A 403 13.06 26.02 -6.75
N ALA A 404 12.48 24.94 -6.21
CA ALA A 404 12.28 23.68 -6.91
C ALA A 404 11.38 23.83 -8.15
N ASN A 405 10.43 24.73 -8.13
CA ASN A 405 9.48 24.97 -9.22
C ASN A 405 9.77 26.25 -10.04
N ALA A 406 10.86 26.94 -9.77
CA ALA A 406 11.17 28.23 -10.40
C ALA A 406 11.09 28.18 -11.94
N LYS A 407 11.70 27.17 -12.56
CA LYS A 407 11.64 26.97 -14.02
C LYS A 407 10.21 26.78 -14.55
N LYS A 408 9.36 26.07 -13.80
CA LYS A 408 7.95 25.84 -14.18
C LYS A 408 7.14 27.14 -14.16
N PHE A 409 7.50 28.05 -13.25
CA PHE A 409 6.86 29.35 -13.13
C PHE A 409 7.53 30.44 -13.99
N ASN A 410 8.56 30.10 -14.76
CA ASN A 410 9.41 31.05 -15.49
C ASN A 410 10.07 32.09 -14.58
N LEU A 411 10.51 31.67 -13.39
CA LEU A 411 11.21 32.48 -12.42
C LEU A 411 12.69 32.09 -12.35
N GLU A 412 13.53 33.07 -11.99
CA GLU A 412 14.93 32.86 -11.67
C GLU A 412 15.20 33.20 -10.20
N HIS A 413 15.74 32.26 -9.42
CA HIS A 413 16.14 32.49 -8.03
C HIS A 413 17.57 33.00 -7.98
N CYS A 414 17.77 34.22 -7.46
CA CYS A 414 19.08 34.85 -7.41
C CYS A 414 19.27 35.69 -6.13
N ASN A 415 20.53 36.12 -5.89
CA ASN A 415 20.89 36.94 -4.74
C ASN A 415 21.16 38.43 -5.11
N ASN A 416 20.73 38.85 -6.31
CA ASN A 416 21.00 40.17 -6.86
C ASN A 416 19.83 41.17 -6.64
N ILE A 417 18.81 40.76 -5.91
CA ILE A 417 17.61 41.57 -5.73
C ILE A 417 17.89 42.63 -4.68
N THR A 418 17.57 43.90 -5.01
CA THR A 418 17.68 45.01 -4.08
C THR A 418 16.34 45.22 -3.41
N ASN A 419 16.30 45.10 -2.08
CA ASN A 419 15.09 45.36 -1.32
C ASN A 419 14.80 46.88 -1.16
N SER A 420 13.67 47.25 -0.56
CA SER A 420 13.28 48.61 -0.29
C SER A 420 14.28 49.45 0.53
N ALA A 421 15.19 48.77 1.27
CA ALA A 421 16.25 49.40 2.05
C ALA A 421 17.60 49.53 1.27
N GLY A 422 17.61 49.25 -0.03
CA GLY A 422 18.81 49.32 -0.88
C GLY A 422 19.82 48.19 -0.65
N ARG A 423 19.45 47.10 0.07
CA ARG A 423 20.33 45.97 0.36
C ARG A 423 20.12 44.82 -0.61
N ARG A 424 21.19 44.19 -1.04
CA ARG A 424 21.11 42.95 -1.83
C ARG A 424 20.59 41.79 -0.97
N VAL A 425 19.58 41.11 -1.48
CA VAL A 425 18.91 39.96 -0.79
C VAL A 425 18.61 38.85 -1.80
N TRP A 426 18.38 37.66 -1.29
CA TRP A 426 17.84 36.56 -2.08
C TRP A 426 16.38 36.83 -2.47
N GLY A 427 16.00 36.45 -3.67
CA GLY A 427 14.64 36.57 -4.17
C GLY A 427 14.47 35.94 -5.58
N PHE A 428 13.41 36.40 -6.24
CA PHE A 428 13.01 35.85 -7.53
C PHE A 428 12.84 36.92 -8.56
N MET A 429 13.42 36.71 -9.76
CA MET A 429 13.15 37.49 -10.96
C MET A 429 11.95 36.88 -11.70
N GLY A 430 11.23 37.71 -12.48
CA GLY A 430 10.10 37.27 -13.30
C GLY A 430 8.73 37.42 -12.62
N VAL A 431 8.67 38.04 -11.46
CA VAL A 431 7.42 38.28 -10.71
C VAL A 431 7.46 39.60 -9.94
N GLU A 432 6.34 40.31 -9.90
CA GLU A 432 6.13 41.52 -9.08
C GLU A 432 4.99 41.29 -8.07
N ALA A 433 5.09 42.03 -6.93
CA ALA A 433 4.04 42.10 -5.96
C ALA A 433 2.93 43.07 -6.45
N VAL A 434 1.70 42.61 -6.43
CA VAL A 434 0.50 43.45 -6.63
C VAL A 434 -0.04 43.89 -5.28
N ALA A 435 -0.07 43.00 -4.28
CA ALA A 435 -0.39 43.35 -2.90
C ALA A 435 0.74 44.19 -2.29
N ARG A 436 0.39 45.35 -1.72
CA ARG A 436 1.36 46.32 -1.14
C ARG A 436 1.22 46.36 0.38
N PRO A 437 2.33 46.55 1.14
CA PRO A 437 2.27 46.74 2.56
C PRO A 437 1.51 48.07 2.89
N ASN A 438 0.58 47.99 3.82
CA ASN A 438 -0.07 49.17 4.37
C ASN A 438 0.80 49.84 5.47
N ILE A 439 0.36 50.98 5.99
CA ILE A 439 1.08 51.78 6.97
C ILE A 439 1.39 51.00 8.27
N ASN A 440 0.66 49.94 8.57
CA ASN A 440 0.82 49.08 9.75
C ASN A 440 1.69 47.83 9.47
N GLY A 441 2.29 47.75 8.28
CA GLY A 441 3.10 46.58 7.90
C GLY A 441 2.30 45.35 7.45
N PHE A 442 1.00 45.45 7.34
CA PHE A 442 0.14 44.48 6.69
C PHE A 442 0.05 44.81 5.21
N TYR A 443 -0.09 43.75 4.38
CA TYR A 443 -0.31 43.92 2.95
C TYR A 443 -1.79 44.22 2.70
N ASP A 444 -2.08 45.31 2.01
CA ASP A 444 -3.43 45.66 1.58
C ASP A 444 -3.57 45.27 0.11
N VAL A 445 -4.52 44.44 -0.22
CA VAL A 445 -4.82 44.05 -1.59
C VAL A 445 -5.66 45.18 -2.19
N SER A 446 -5.03 46.08 -2.94
CA SER A 446 -5.79 46.96 -3.81
C SER A 446 -6.44 46.09 -4.89
N PRO A 447 -7.77 46.13 -5.08
CA PRO A 447 -8.41 45.43 -6.17
C PRO A 447 -7.77 45.88 -7.48
N CYS A 448 -7.00 44.96 -8.09
CA CYS A 448 -6.50 45.18 -9.44
C CYS A 448 -7.69 45.04 -10.36
N THR A 449 -8.20 46.14 -10.89
CA THR A 449 -9.04 46.11 -12.08
C THR A 449 -8.12 45.75 -13.24
N TYR A 450 -7.99 44.44 -13.49
CA TYR A 450 -7.44 43.96 -14.75
C TYR A 450 -8.44 44.32 -15.83
N VAL A 451 -8.12 45.34 -16.65
CA VAL A 451 -8.81 45.60 -17.89
C VAL A 451 -7.99 44.91 -18.96
N PRO A 452 -8.49 43.81 -19.60
CA PRO A 452 -7.82 43.20 -20.72
C PRO A 452 -7.49 44.24 -21.78
N GLU A 453 -6.34 44.16 -22.43
CA GLU A 453 -5.94 45.12 -23.51
C GLU A 453 -6.98 45.22 -24.63
N GLU A 454 -7.83 44.24 -24.79
CA GLU A 454 -8.96 44.20 -25.75
C GLU A 454 -10.13 45.13 -25.39
N TRP A 455 -10.12 45.80 -24.22
CA TRP A 455 -11.18 46.71 -23.73
C TRP A 455 -10.68 48.12 -23.54
N GLN A 456 -9.50 48.45 -24.06
CA GLN A 456 -8.93 49.80 -24.08
C GLN A 456 -9.17 50.44 -25.46
N ASP A 457 -10.44 50.73 -25.78
CA ASP A 457 -10.84 51.66 -26.83
C ASP A 457 -11.40 52.98 -26.23
#